data_b0785fd180f576bbe08e9d7c60dce150
#
_entry.id   b0785fd180f576bbe08e9d7c60dce150
#
_cell.length_a   1.000
_cell.length_b   1.000
_cell.length_c   1.000
_cell.angle_alpha   90.00
_cell.angle_beta   90.00
_cell.angle_gamma   90.00
#
_symmetry.space_group_name_H-M   'P 1'
#
loop_
_entity.id
_entity.type
_entity.pdbx_description
1 polymer ?
#
loop_
_entity_poly.entity_id
_entity_poly.type
_entity_poly.pdbx_seq_one_letter_code
_entity_poly.pdbx_strand_id
1 'polypeptide(L)'
;MSPGLDLPSSTALVTGASRGIGRAIAMRLAAAGVMVWGMGRAKTELDKLAAETGGGSLVLDLSEDSSVWDAMERLTDEIKGGPDIVVNAAGVFGLASCATESVQAFDESLAINLRGAFLVIRSLLPGMIDRGDGLIINIGSVSGRKAYRENAAYSASKFGLRGFHQVLLEEIRGSGVRATLVEPAATDTALWDEVNPDSNPTLPDRSQMMQPEDVAEAVVFAVTRPNSVCVPLIQIEPA
;
A
#
# COMPACT_ATOMS: atom_id res chain seq x y z
N MET A 1 4.36 29.66 -1.10
CA MET A 1 3.83 28.30 -0.85
C MET A 1 4.46 27.41 -1.90
N SER A 2 5.17 26.36 -1.50
CA SER A 2 5.65 25.38 -2.47
C SER A 2 4.41 24.71 -3.10
N PRO A 3 4.34 24.60 -4.44
CA PRO A 3 3.26 23.86 -5.08
C PRO A 3 3.25 22.41 -4.59
N GLY A 4 2.11 21.76 -4.60
CA GLY A 4 2.00 20.32 -4.43
C GLY A 4 2.66 19.58 -5.60
N LEU A 5 2.64 18.22 -5.56
CA LEU A 5 3.05 17.42 -6.71
C LEU A 5 2.28 17.88 -7.96
N ASP A 6 3.01 18.10 -9.06
CA ASP A 6 2.38 18.29 -10.37
C ASP A 6 1.91 16.92 -10.86
N LEU A 7 0.68 16.54 -10.48
CA LEU A 7 0.14 15.21 -10.73
C LEU A 7 0.24 14.75 -12.18
N PRO A 8 -0.01 15.60 -13.20
CA PRO A 8 0.12 15.19 -14.60
C PRO A 8 1.54 14.83 -15.05
N SER A 9 2.57 15.26 -14.32
CA SER A 9 3.97 14.89 -14.58
C SER A 9 4.55 13.92 -13.57
N SER A 10 3.78 13.51 -12.57
CA SER A 10 4.23 12.61 -11.51
C SER A 10 4.10 11.13 -11.90
N THR A 11 4.94 10.32 -11.29
CA THR A 11 4.95 8.87 -11.42
C THR A 11 4.65 8.19 -10.09
N ALA A 12 3.93 7.07 -10.13
CA ALA A 12 3.58 6.30 -8.93
C ALA A 12 3.89 4.82 -9.11
N LEU A 13 4.44 4.20 -8.07
CA LEU A 13 4.46 2.76 -7.89
C LEU A 13 3.35 2.35 -6.92
N VAL A 14 2.49 1.40 -7.31
CA VAL A 14 1.45 0.85 -6.45
C VAL A 14 1.64 -0.65 -6.32
N THR A 15 1.98 -1.15 -5.13
CA THR A 15 2.05 -2.59 -4.86
C THR A 15 0.65 -3.16 -4.61
N GLY A 16 0.42 -4.43 -4.96
CA GLY A 16 -0.91 -5.05 -4.85
C GLY A 16 -1.94 -4.47 -5.84
N ALA A 17 -1.48 -3.87 -6.95
CA ALA A 17 -2.32 -3.13 -7.89
C ALA A 17 -3.22 -4.00 -8.78
N SER A 18 -3.13 -5.33 -8.71
CA SER A 18 -3.92 -6.24 -9.56
C SER A 18 -5.40 -6.29 -9.20
N ARG A 19 -5.78 -5.97 -7.95
CA ARG A 19 -7.16 -6.05 -7.45
C ARG A 19 -7.39 -5.17 -6.22
N GLY A 20 -8.65 -5.05 -5.78
CA GLY A 20 -9.05 -4.43 -4.52
C GLY A 20 -8.53 -3.01 -4.34
N ILE A 21 -8.09 -2.68 -3.12
CA ILE A 21 -7.64 -1.33 -2.74
C ILE A 21 -6.50 -0.84 -3.65
N GLY A 22 -5.48 -1.69 -3.91
CA GLY A 22 -4.34 -1.28 -4.75
C GLY A 22 -4.77 -0.92 -6.19
N ARG A 23 -5.71 -1.68 -6.79
CA ARG A 23 -6.25 -1.36 -8.12
C ARG A 23 -7.08 -0.07 -8.10
N ALA A 24 -7.94 0.12 -7.11
CA ALA A 24 -8.73 1.35 -6.98
C ALA A 24 -7.82 2.59 -6.84
N ILE A 25 -6.77 2.50 -6.01
CA ILE A 25 -5.77 3.57 -5.89
C ILE A 25 -5.08 3.84 -7.23
N ALA A 26 -4.60 2.80 -7.91
CA ALA A 26 -3.92 2.93 -9.20
C ALA A 26 -4.80 3.65 -10.24
N MET A 27 -6.07 3.24 -10.36
CA MET A 27 -7.04 3.87 -11.25
C MET A 27 -7.34 5.33 -10.90
N ARG A 28 -7.45 5.64 -9.60
CA ARG A 28 -7.73 7.02 -9.14
C ARG A 28 -6.53 7.94 -9.35
N LEU A 29 -5.31 7.45 -9.13
CA LEU A 29 -4.09 8.21 -9.43
C LEU A 29 -3.95 8.46 -10.93
N ALA A 30 -4.18 7.44 -11.76
CA ALA A 30 -4.16 7.61 -13.22
C ALA A 30 -5.22 8.60 -13.72
N ALA A 31 -6.44 8.55 -13.18
CA ALA A 31 -7.48 9.52 -13.48
C ALA A 31 -7.12 10.97 -13.07
N ALA A 32 -6.21 11.13 -12.11
CA ALA A 32 -5.65 12.42 -11.73
C ALA A 32 -4.42 12.84 -12.58
N GLY A 33 -4.05 12.04 -13.59
CA GLY A 33 -2.96 12.32 -14.52
C GLY A 33 -1.61 11.71 -14.13
N VAL A 34 -1.52 10.94 -13.04
CA VAL A 34 -0.28 10.29 -12.60
C VAL A 34 0.00 9.07 -13.48
N MET A 35 1.25 8.90 -13.94
CA MET A 35 1.68 7.67 -14.61
C MET A 35 1.91 6.57 -13.57
N VAL A 36 1.14 5.48 -13.66
CA VAL A 36 1.11 4.44 -12.63
C VAL A 36 1.81 3.16 -13.05
N TRP A 37 2.73 2.69 -12.22
CA TRP A 37 3.35 1.37 -12.29
C TRP A 37 2.69 0.45 -11.27
N GLY A 38 2.01 -0.58 -11.77
CA GLY A 38 1.36 -1.59 -10.94
C GLY A 38 2.31 -2.75 -10.63
N MET A 39 2.39 -3.15 -9.34
CA MET A 39 3.22 -4.29 -8.91
C MET A 39 2.38 -5.38 -8.25
N GLY A 40 2.69 -6.65 -8.53
CA GLY A 40 2.05 -7.81 -7.90
C GLY A 40 2.33 -9.12 -8.65
N ARG A 41 1.59 -10.19 -8.32
CA ARG A 41 1.80 -11.53 -8.90
C ARG A 41 0.96 -11.80 -10.15
N ALA A 42 -0.19 -11.16 -10.29
CA ALA A 42 -1.18 -11.46 -11.31
C ALA A 42 -0.88 -10.70 -12.62
N LYS A 43 -0.02 -11.29 -13.47
CA LYS A 43 0.45 -10.66 -14.72
C LYS A 43 -0.70 -10.13 -15.59
N THR A 44 -1.72 -10.95 -15.86
CA THR A 44 -2.83 -10.56 -16.73
C THR A 44 -3.56 -9.32 -16.24
N GLU A 45 -3.81 -9.22 -14.93
CA GLU A 45 -4.51 -8.08 -14.34
C GLU A 45 -3.62 -6.82 -14.30
N LEU A 46 -2.32 -6.99 -14.09
CA LEU A 46 -1.37 -5.88 -14.15
C LEU A 46 -1.18 -5.35 -15.57
N ASP A 47 -1.14 -6.23 -16.57
CA ASP A 47 -1.06 -5.81 -17.98
C ASP A 47 -2.33 -5.06 -18.41
N LYS A 48 -3.52 -5.48 -17.95
CA LYS A 48 -4.77 -4.73 -18.16
C LYS A 48 -4.71 -3.35 -17.50
N LEU A 49 -4.25 -3.29 -16.23
CA LEU A 49 -4.09 -2.04 -15.51
C LEU A 49 -3.13 -1.09 -16.26
N ALA A 50 -1.98 -1.58 -16.71
CA ALA A 50 -1.02 -0.79 -17.47
C ALA A 50 -1.63 -0.22 -18.75
N ALA A 51 -2.42 -1.04 -19.49
CA ALA A 51 -3.14 -0.59 -20.68
C ALA A 51 -4.19 0.48 -20.38
N GLU A 52 -4.90 0.37 -19.26
CA GLU A 52 -5.93 1.33 -18.83
C GLU A 52 -5.34 2.65 -18.33
N THR A 53 -4.17 2.60 -17.68
CA THR A 53 -3.53 3.77 -17.03
C THR A 53 -2.44 4.42 -17.88
N GLY A 54 -2.02 3.78 -18.98
CA GLY A 54 -0.90 4.24 -19.80
C GLY A 54 0.47 4.11 -19.12
N GLY A 55 0.54 3.42 -17.98
CA GLY A 55 1.77 3.21 -17.21
C GLY A 55 2.43 1.86 -17.49
N GLY A 56 3.00 1.23 -16.46
CA GLY A 56 3.73 -0.04 -16.57
C GLY A 56 3.31 -1.11 -15.56
N SER A 57 3.89 -2.30 -15.71
CA SER A 57 3.65 -3.42 -14.80
C SER A 57 4.95 -4.09 -14.34
N LEU A 58 5.01 -4.46 -13.06
CA LEU A 58 6.08 -5.22 -12.43
C LEU A 58 5.51 -6.51 -11.84
N VAL A 59 5.80 -7.65 -12.49
CA VAL A 59 5.29 -8.94 -12.04
C VAL A 59 6.32 -9.61 -11.16
N LEU A 60 6.04 -9.70 -9.86
CA LEU A 60 6.90 -10.34 -8.88
C LEU A 60 6.14 -10.74 -7.61
N ASP A 61 6.76 -11.56 -6.78
CA ASP A 61 6.32 -11.86 -5.42
C ASP A 61 7.10 -11.01 -4.42
N LEU A 62 6.39 -10.24 -3.58
CA LEU A 62 7.00 -9.40 -2.54
C LEU A 62 7.63 -10.19 -1.39
N SER A 63 7.39 -11.50 -1.30
CA SER A 63 8.06 -12.37 -0.33
C SER A 63 9.49 -12.72 -0.74
N GLU A 64 9.87 -12.51 -2.01
CA GLU A 64 11.16 -12.85 -2.60
C GLU A 64 12.07 -11.62 -2.70
N ASP A 65 13.02 -11.47 -1.77
CA ASP A 65 13.86 -10.28 -1.63
C ASP A 65 14.61 -9.91 -2.92
N SER A 66 15.24 -10.88 -3.60
CA SER A 66 15.99 -10.65 -4.84
C SER A 66 15.08 -10.11 -5.95
N SER A 67 13.87 -10.65 -6.08
CA SER A 67 12.89 -10.19 -7.05
C SER A 67 12.48 -8.74 -6.83
N VAL A 68 12.37 -8.32 -5.57
CA VAL A 68 12.07 -6.92 -5.21
C VAL A 68 13.23 -6.00 -5.58
N TRP A 69 14.48 -6.38 -5.21
CA TRP A 69 15.67 -5.58 -5.53
C TRP A 69 15.82 -5.35 -7.04
N ASP A 70 15.77 -6.43 -7.83
CA ASP A 70 15.91 -6.39 -9.29
C ASP A 70 14.80 -5.55 -9.94
N ALA A 71 13.57 -5.63 -9.41
CA ALA A 71 12.45 -4.85 -9.92
C ALA A 71 12.57 -3.37 -9.60
N MET A 72 13.05 -3.00 -8.40
CA MET A 72 13.25 -1.61 -8.02
C MET A 72 14.39 -0.95 -8.78
N GLU A 73 15.48 -1.67 -9.04
CA GLU A 73 16.58 -1.20 -9.87
C GLU A 73 16.09 -0.89 -11.30
N ARG A 74 15.41 -1.85 -11.94
CA ARG A 74 14.82 -1.65 -13.28
C ARG A 74 13.83 -0.49 -13.33
N LEU A 75 12.97 -0.36 -12.32
CA LEU A 75 12.01 0.74 -12.24
C LEU A 75 12.71 2.08 -12.15
N THR A 76 13.75 2.17 -11.32
CA THR A 76 14.53 3.41 -11.12
C THR A 76 15.23 3.85 -12.40
N ASP A 77 15.74 2.88 -13.18
CA ASP A 77 16.37 3.15 -14.48
C ASP A 77 15.32 3.61 -15.51
N GLU A 78 14.17 2.97 -15.54
CA GLU A 78 13.11 3.26 -16.50
C GLU A 78 12.43 4.61 -16.24
N ILE A 79 12.22 4.96 -14.96
CA ILE A 79 11.61 6.25 -14.56
C ILE A 79 12.68 7.34 -14.34
N LYS A 80 13.97 7.09 -14.59
CA LYS A 80 15.07 8.06 -14.39
C LYS A 80 15.00 8.78 -13.04
N GLY A 81 15.35 8.06 -11.98
CA GLY A 81 15.39 8.56 -10.61
C GLY A 81 14.29 7.98 -9.70
N GLY A 82 13.47 7.08 -10.23
CA GLY A 82 12.44 6.38 -9.47
C GLY A 82 11.13 7.18 -9.34
N PRO A 83 10.08 6.55 -8.79
CA PRO A 83 8.76 7.14 -8.70
C PRO A 83 8.70 8.29 -7.69
N ASP A 84 7.79 9.26 -7.93
CA ASP A 84 7.49 10.36 -7.02
C ASP A 84 6.59 9.91 -5.87
N ILE A 85 5.73 8.92 -6.14
CA ILE A 85 4.75 8.38 -5.19
C ILE A 85 4.96 6.86 -5.09
N VAL A 86 5.05 6.36 -3.87
CA VAL A 86 5.08 4.92 -3.57
C VAL A 86 3.89 4.57 -2.70
N VAL A 87 3.03 3.65 -3.17
CA VAL A 87 1.88 3.16 -2.42
C VAL A 87 2.08 1.67 -2.11
N ASN A 88 2.31 1.34 -0.86
CA ASN A 88 2.38 -0.03 -0.36
C ASN A 88 0.97 -0.51 0.01
N ALA A 89 0.26 -1.11 -0.97
CA ALA A 89 -1.10 -1.64 -0.80
C ALA A 89 -1.18 -3.17 -0.91
N ALA A 90 -0.06 -3.84 -1.20
CA ALA A 90 -0.02 -5.30 -1.18
C ALA A 90 -0.30 -5.84 0.24
N GLY A 91 -1.07 -6.91 0.31
CA GLY A 91 -1.34 -7.56 1.58
C GLY A 91 -2.06 -8.90 1.41
N VAL A 92 -1.89 -9.75 2.42
CA VAL A 92 -2.63 -10.99 2.61
C VAL A 92 -3.35 -10.93 3.95
N PHE A 93 -4.45 -11.68 4.07
CA PHE A 93 -5.30 -11.70 5.24
C PHE A 93 -5.87 -13.11 5.43
N GLY A 94 -5.94 -13.55 6.66
CA GLY A 94 -6.59 -14.79 7.07
C GLY A 94 -6.98 -14.69 8.53
N LEU A 95 -7.89 -15.54 8.96
CA LEU A 95 -8.31 -15.64 10.35
C LEU A 95 -8.04 -17.04 10.88
N ALA A 96 -7.28 -17.14 11.95
CA ALA A 96 -7.07 -18.36 12.73
C ALA A 96 -6.77 -18.02 14.18
N SER A 97 -7.15 -18.90 15.12
CA SER A 97 -6.79 -18.71 16.51
C SER A 97 -5.28 -18.85 16.71
N CYS A 98 -4.69 -18.18 17.71
CA CYS A 98 -3.27 -18.34 18.02
C CYS A 98 -2.84 -19.79 18.25
N ALA A 99 -3.77 -20.66 18.66
CA ALA A 99 -3.48 -22.06 18.90
C ALA A 99 -3.42 -22.91 17.62
N THR A 100 -4.04 -22.45 16.53
CA THR A 100 -4.20 -23.18 15.26
C THR A 100 -3.57 -22.48 14.08
N GLU A 101 -3.16 -21.23 14.23
CA GLU A 101 -2.46 -20.48 13.18
C GLU A 101 -1.20 -21.21 12.73
N SER A 102 -1.03 -21.41 11.44
CA SER A 102 0.18 -22.05 10.94
C SER A 102 1.36 -21.08 10.94
N VAL A 103 2.56 -21.59 11.23
CA VAL A 103 3.80 -20.79 11.15
C VAL A 103 3.97 -20.22 9.74
N GLN A 104 3.63 -20.99 8.72
CA GLN A 104 3.70 -20.55 7.32
C GLN A 104 2.80 -19.33 7.05
N ALA A 105 1.53 -19.35 7.48
CA ALA A 105 0.60 -18.21 7.28
C ALA A 105 1.04 -16.97 8.08
N PHE A 106 1.57 -17.19 9.29
CA PHE A 106 2.17 -16.12 10.09
C PHE A 106 3.35 -15.48 9.38
N ASP A 107 4.30 -16.29 8.88
CA ASP A 107 5.50 -15.83 8.16
C ASP A 107 5.10 -15.13 6.85
N GLU A 108 4.12 -15.65 6.09
CA GLU A 108 3.62 -15.02 4.87
C GLU A 108 3.00 -13.64 5.16
N SER A 109 2.22 -13.52 6.22
CA SER A 109 1.66 -12.24 6.65
C SER A 109 2.74 -11.21 6.96
N LEU A 110 3.79 -11.58 7.68
CA LEU A 110 4.92 -10.70 7.95
C LEU A 110 5.74 -10.39 6.68
N ALA A 111 5.98 -11.39 5.85
CA ALA A 111 6.76 -11.24 4.63
C ALA A 111 6.11 -10.26 3.66
N ILE A 112 4.80 -10.38 3.42
CA ILE A 112 4.09 -9.56 2.43
C ILE A 112 3.67 -8.21 3.03
N ASN A 113 2.97 -8.21 4.18
CA ASN A 113 2.34 -7.00 4.71
C ASN A 113 3.33 -6.03 5.36
N LEU A 114 4.48 -6.51 5.82
CA LEU A 114 5.49 -5.72 6.55
C LEU A 114 6.83 -5.67 5.81
N ARG A 115 7.48 -6.83 5.64
CA ARG A 115 8.82 -6.88 5.03
C ARG A 115 8.80 -6.42 3.57
N GLY A 116 7.78 -6.78 2.79
CA GLY A 116 7.63 -6.32 1.42
C GLY A 116 7.57 -4.79 1.31
N ALA A 117 6.78 -4.14 2.16
CA ALA A 117 6.72 -2.68 2.21
C ALA A 117 8.09 -2.06 2.61
N PHE A 118 8.78 -2.67 3.60
CA PHE A 118 10.13 -2.26 4.00
C PHE A 118 11.12 -2.37 2.84
N LEU A 119 11.12 -3.47 2.08
CA LEU A 119 12.04 -3.67 0.95
C LEU A 119 11.84 -2.63 -0.15
N VAL A 120 10.58 -2.36 -0.51
CA VAL A 120 10.24 -1.33 -1.51
C VAL A 120 10.71 0.06 -1.04
N ILE A 121 10.39 0.43 0.20
CA ILE A 121 10.80 1.73 0.77
C ILE A 121 12.33 1.82 0.84
N ARG A 122 13.02 0.79 1.35
CA ARG A 122 14.48 0.77 1.46
C ARG A 122 15.17 0.95 0.12
N SER A 123 14.60 0.43 -0.97
CA SER A 123 15.17 0.55 -2.31
C SER A 123 15.01 1.95 -2.90
N LEU A 124 13.87 2.62 -2.64
CA LEU A 124 13.50 3.86 -3.31
C LEU A 124 13.76 5.12 -2.47
N LEU A 125 13.76 4.99 -1.15
CA LEU A 125 13.92 6.12 -0.22
C LEU A 125 15.22 6.90 -0.42
N PRO A 126 16.41 6.29 -0.66
CA PRO A 126 17.63 7.07 -0.89
C PRO A 126 17.49 8.04 -2.04
N GLY A 127 16.96 7.60 -3.19
CA GLY A 127 16.72 8.46 -4.35
C GLY A 127 15.69 9.58 -4.07
N MET A 128 14.68 9.32 -3.26
CA MET A 128 13.74 10.37 -2.83
C MET A 128 14.41 11.41 -1.93
N ILE A 129 15.25 10.98 -0.99
CA ILE A 129 15.99 11.88 -0.10
C ILE A 129 16.98 12.74 -0.91
N ASP A 130 17.71 12.13 -1.85
CA ASP A 130 18.67 12.84 -2.69
C ASP A 130 18.01 13.91 -3.59
N ARG A 131 16.76 13.64 -4.06
CA ARG A 131 15.94 14.63 -4.80
C ARG A 131 15.36 15.72 -3.89
N GLY A 132 15.24 15.46 -2.59
CA GLY A 132 14.51 16.32 -1.67
C GLY A 132 13.00 16.32 -1.88
N ASP A 133 12.43 15.29 -2.53
CA ASP A 133 10.99 15.15 -2.81
C ASP A 133 10.58 13.68 -2.94
N GLY A 134 9.37 13.39 -2.51
CA GLY A 134 8.74 12.07 -2.61
C GLY A 134 7.60 11.90 -1.61
N LEU A 135 6.68 11.00 -1.94
CA LEU A 135 5.58 10.65 -1.05
C LEU A 135 5.44 9.13 -0.92
N ILE A 136 5.50 8.64 0.30
CA ILE A 136 5.31 7.23 0.64
C ILE A 136 3.96 7.06 1.33
N ILE A 137 3.11 6.17 0.80
CA ILE A 137 1.82 5.84 1.39
C ILE A 137 1.80 4.37 1.74
N ASN A 138 1.61 4.07 3.03
CA ASN A 138 1.44 2.71 3.51
C ASN A 138 -0.04 2.45 3.80
N ILE A 139 -0.59 1.37 3.23
CA ILE A 139 -1.96 0.94 3.55
C ILE A 139 -1.89 0.01 4.77
N GLY A 140 -2.20 0.59 5.91
CA GLY A 140 -2.32 -0.10 7.19
C GLY A 140 -3.65 -0.84 7.34
N SER A 141 -4.21 -0.78 8.52
CA SER A 141 -5.53 -1.32 8.87
C SER A 141 -5.92 -0.86 10.27
N VAL A 142 -7.21 -0.83 10.57
CA VAL A 142 -7.70 -0.78 11.96
C VAL A 142 -7.09 -1.88 12.83
N SER A 143 -6.74 -3.04 12.24
CA SER A 143 -6.03 -4.16 12.91
C SER A 143 -4.56 -3.83 13.24
N GLY A 144 -4.03 -2.70 12.83
CA GLY A 144 -2.73 -2.18 13.27
C GLY A 144 -2.77 -1.33 14.54
N ARG A 145 -3.98 -1.08 15.10
CA ARG A 145 -4.17 -0.30 16.33
C ARG A 145 -5.16 -0.91 17.32
N LYS A 146 -5.96 -1.88 16.87
CA LYS A 146 -6.98 -2.56 17.67
C LYS A 146 -6.85 -4.07 17.47
N ALA A 147 -6.90 -4.82 18.57
CA ALA A 147 -6.85 -6.27 18.53
C ALA A 147 -8.23 -6.87 18.19
N TYR A 148 -8.22 -7.91 17.37
CA TYR A 148 -9.37 -8.72 17.03
C TYR A 148 -9.06 -10.19 17.27
N ARG A 149 -10.10 -10.98 17.63
CA ARG A 149 -9.95 -12.43 17.78
C ARG A 149 -9.56 -13.06 16.46
N GLU A 150 -8.80 -14.15 16.52
CA GLU A 150 -8.40 -14.95 15.35
C GLU A 150 -7.61 -14.18 14.29
N ASN A 151 -6.98 -13.06 14.66
CA ASN A 151 -6.31 -12.15 13.74
C ASN A 151 -4.84 -11.93 14.12
N ALA A 152 -4.18 -12.96 14.68
CA ALA A 152 -2.83 -12.79 15.24
C ALA A 152 -1.79 -12.44 14.17
N ALA A 153 -1.71 -13.21 13.08
CA ALA A 153 -0.73 -13.00 12.02
C ALA A 153 -0.91 -11.65 11.32
N TYR A 154 -2.15 -11.36 10.91
CA TYR A 154 -2.46 -10.10 10.23
C TYR A 154 -2.25 -8.88 11.14
N SER A 155 -2.78 -8.94 12.38
CA SER A 155 -2.58 -7.85 13.34
C SER A 155 -1.09 -7.62 13.62
N ALA A 156 -0.30 -8.68 13.87
CA ALA A 156 1.14 -8.55 14.09
C ALA A 156 1.83 -7.80 12.93
N SER A 157 1.48 -8.16 11.68
CA SER A 157 2.03 -7.51 10.50
C SER A 157 1.63 -6.02 10.40
N LYS A 158 0.36 -5.69 10.70
CA LYS A 158 -0.16 -4.31 10.61
C LYS A 158 0.25 -3.41 11.77
N PHE A 159 0.39 -3.95 13.00
CA PHE A 159 1.04 -3.25 14.11
C PHE A 159 2.52 -3.00 13.80
N GLY A 160 3.22 -4.01 13.23
CA GLY A 160 4.60 -3.85 12.78
C GLY A 160 4.75 -2.76 11.72
N LEU A 161 3.87 -2.74 10.70
CA LEU A 161 3.86 -1.71 9.66
C LEU A 161 3.60 -0.31 10.23
N ARG A 162 2.69 -0.19 11.20
CA ARG A 162 2.44 1.08 11.90
C ARG A 162 3.68 1.55 12.66
N GLY A 163 4.34 0.65 13.42
CA GLY A 163 5.57 0.97 14.14
C GLY A 163 6.70 1.39 13.19
N PHE A 164 6.90 0.62 12.11
CA PHE A 164 7.87 0.95 11.06
C PHE A 164 7.58 2.33 10.44
N HIS A 165 6.30 2.62 10.11
CA HIS A 165 5.91 3.92 9.57
C HIS A 165 6.23 5.09 10.52
N GLN A 166 6.04 4.91 11.82
CA GLN A 166 6.37 5.93 12.81
C GLN A 166 7.87 6.23 12.84
N VAL A 167 8.73 5.19 12.76
CA VAL A 167 10.18 5.37 12.66
C VAL A 167 10.55 6.07 11.35
N LEU A 168 9.95 5.65 10.21
CA LEU A 168 10.18 6.29 8.92
C LEU A 168 9.89 7.80 8.97
N LEU A 169 8.79 8.23 9.60
CA LEU A 169 8.46 9.65 9.75
C LEU A 169 9.56 10.46 10.47
N GLU A 170 10.19 9.88 11.50
CA GLU A 170 11.29 10.54 12.20
C GLU A 170 12.56 10.60 11.34
N GLU A 171 12.87 9.54 10.60
CA GLU A 171 14.07 9.46 9.77
C GLU A 171 14.03 10.39 8.54
N ILE A 172 12.84 10.58 7.94
CA ILE A 172 12.68 11.47 6.77
C ILE A 172 12.47 12.93 7.13
N ARG A 173 12.43 13.27 8.43
CA ARG A 173 12.19 14.65 8.87
C ARG A 173 13.23 15.63 8.30
N GLY A 174 12.75 16.64 7.58
CA GLY A 174 13.60 17.66 6.96
C GLY A 174 14.25 17.24 5.63
N SER A 175 14.01 16.02 5.14
CA SER A 175 14.54 15.55 3.84
C SER A 175 13.73 16.05 2.63
N GLY A 176 12.54 16.61 2.82
CA GLY A 176 11.58 16.91 1.75
C GLY A 176 10.66 15.74 1.41
N VAL A 177 11.00 14.51 1.82
CA VAL A 177 10.12 13.34 1.65
C VAL A 177 9.00 13.36 2.68
N ARG A 178 7.81 12.92 2.28
CA ARG A 178 6.61 12.82 3.12
C ARG A 178 6.15 11.37 3.21
N ALA A 179 5.49 11.00 4.31
CA ALA A 179 4.90 9.69 4.43
C ALA A 179 3.51 9.76 5.07
N THR A 180 2.59 8.91 4.61
CA THR A 180 1.22 8.80 5.12
C THR A 180 0.90 7.33 5.40
N LEU A 181 0.36 7.04 6.60
CA LEU A 181 -0.27 5.77 6.90
C LEU A 181 -1.78 5.93 6.74
N VAL A 182 -2.39 5.15 5.86
CA VAL A 182 -3.86 5.07 5.74
C VAL A 182 -4.31 3.81 6.46
N GLU A 183 -5.20 3.94 7.44
CA GLU A 183 -5.72 2.82 8.24
C GLU A 183 -7.22 2.64 7.97
N PRO A 184 -7.59 1.87 6.94
CA PRO A 184 -8.98 1.58 6.67
C PRO A 184 -9.53 0.54 7.66
N ALA A 185 -10.83 0.64 7.95
CA ALA A 185 -11.62 -0.44 8.50
C ALA A 185 -11.89 -1.52 7.44
N ALA A 186 -12.81 -2.46 7.72
CA ALA A 186 -13.17 -3.49 6.78
C ALA A 186 -13.60 -2.89 5.44
N THR A 187 -12.95 -3.35 4.35
CA THR A 187 -13.17 -2.86 2.98
C THR A 187 -13.52 -4.05 2.11
N ASP A 188 -14.62 -3.98 1.36
CA ASP A 188 -15.11 -5.06 0.53
C ASP A 188 -14.18 -5.34 -0.65
N THR A 189 -13.40 -6.38 -0.52
CA THR A 189 -12.44 -6.85 -1.51
C THR A 189 -12.39 -8.37 -1.54
N ALA A 190 -11.79 -8.93 -2.59
CA ALA A 190 -11.51 -10.37 -2.66
C ALA A 190 -10.60 -10.90 -1.53
N LEU A 191 -10.04 -10.02 -0.71
CA LEU A 191 -9.27 -10.41 0.48
C LEU A 191 -10.14 -11.16 1.51
N TRP A 192 -11.45 -10.94 1.49
CA TRP A 192 -12.45 -11.57 2.35
C TRP A 192 -13.02 -12.87 1.80
N ASP A 193 -12.71 -13.28 0.55
CA ASP A 193 -13.37 -14.41 -0.11
C ASP A 193 -13.15 -15.74 0.64
N GLU A 194 -11.93 -16.00 1.12
CA GLU A 194 -11.63 -17.21 1.88
C GLU A 194 -12.28 -17.23 3.28
N VAL A 195 -12.47 -16.05 3.88
CA VAL A 195 -13.08 -15.89 5.20
C VAL A 195 -14.61 -15.98 5.15
N ASN A 196 -15.20 -15.59 4.00
CA ASN A 196 -16.64 -15.54 3.78
C ASN A 196 -17.41 -14.84 4.92
N PRO A 197 -17.24 -13.51 5.07
CA PRO A 197 -17.73 -12.76 6.23
C PRO A 197 -19.25 -12.83 6.39
N ASP A 198 -20.00 -12.89 5.29
CA ASP A 198 -21.47 -12.93 5.31
C ASP A 198 -22.02 -14.22 5.95
N SER A 199 -21.19 -15.27 6.09
CA SER A 199 -21.54 -16.49 6.80
C SER A 199 -21.14 -16.51 8.28
N ASN A 200 -20.43 -15.48 8.77
CA ASN A 200 -19.91 -15.42 10.13
C ASN A 200 -20.48 -14.20 10.89
N PRO A 201 -21.42 -14.40 11.82
CA PRO A 201 -22.10 -13.32 12.53
C PRO A 201 -21.19 -12.50 13.46
N THR A 202 -19.92 -12.88 13.61
CA THR A 202 -18.93 -12.11 14.39
C THR A 202 -18.15 -11.13 13.53
N LEU A 203 -18.33 -11.16 12.21
CA LEU A 203 -17.69 -10.29 11.24
C LEU A 203 -18.73 -9.32 10.64
N PRO A 204 -18.29 -8.17 10.13
CA PRO A 204 -19.19 -7.27 9.40
C PRO A 204 -19.61 -7.92 8.08
N ASP A 205 -20.88 -7.83 7.72
CA ASP A 205 -21.36 -8.18 6.38
C ASP A 205 -20.67 -7.31 5.32
N ARG A 206 -20.48 -7.85 4.10
CA ARG A 206 -19.88 -7.08 3.00
C ARG A 206 -20.63 -5.79 2.70
N SER A 207 -21.95 -5.79 2.86
CA SER A 207 -22.77 -4.58 2.67
C SER A 207 -22.52 -3.46 3.69
N GLN A 208 -21.85 -3.77 4.79
CA GLN A 208 -21.45 -2.81 5.83
C GLN A 208 -19.99 -2.36 5.70
N MET A 209 -19.25 -2.97 4.78
CA MET A 209 -17.85 -2.61 4.54
C MET A 209 -17.74 -1.38 3.64
N MET A 210 -16.65 -0.65 3.81
CA MET A 210 -16.27 0.40 2.87
C MET A 210 -15.97 -0.19 1.49
N GLN A 211 -16.01 0.66 0.46
CA GLN A 211 -15.56 0.28 -0.88
C GLN A 211 -14.07 0.60 -1.06
N PRO A 212 -13.34 -0.12 -1.94
CA PRO A 212 -11.95 0.20 -2.27
C PRO A 212 -11.74 1.64 -2.71
N GLU A 213 -12.74 2.24 -3.35
CA GLU A 213 -12.76 3.62 -3.82
C GLU A 213 -12.70 4.63 -2.67
N ASP A 214 -13.29 4.32 -1.50
CA ASP A 214 -13.22 5.18 -0.31
C ASP A 214 -11.78 5.29 0.20
N VAL A 215 -11.03 4.18 0.15
CA VAL A 215 -9.61 4.16 0.50
C VAL A 215 -8.78 4.93 -0.54
N ALA A 216 -9.12 4.78 -1.82
CA ALA A 216 -8.44 5.50 -2.90
C ALA A 216 -8.63 7.02 -2.79
N GLU A 217 -9.81 7.51 -2.39
CA GLU A 217 -10.04 8.94 -2.14
C GLU A 217 -9.19 9.47 -0.98
N ALA A 218 -9.01 8.69 0.09
CA ALA A 218 -8.12 9.06 1.19
C ALA A 218 -6.65 9.18 0.74
N VAL A 219 -6.22 8.30 -0.17
CA VAL A 219 -4.89 8.37 -0.80
C VAL A 219 -4.77 9.61 -1.67
N VAL A 220 -5.74 9.90 -2.53
CA VAL A 220 -5.74 11.11 -3.37
C VAL A 220 -5.73 12.37 -2.51
N PHE A 221 -6.46 12.39 -1.40
CA PHE A 221 -6.38 13.48 -0.44
C PHE A 221 -4.95 13.72 0.05
N ALA A 222 -4.20 12.67 0.44
CA ALA A 222 -2.82 12.82 0.88
C ALA A 222 -1.89 13.31 -0.25
N VAL A 223 -2.05 12.74 -1.44
CA VAL A 223 -1.26 13.06 -2.64
C VAL A 223 -1.42 14.53 -3.05
N THR A 224 -2.63 15.06 -2.95
CA THR A 224 -2.95 16.44 -3.38
C THR A 224 -2.57 17.51 -2.36
N ARG A 225 -1.96 17.16 -1.21
CA ARG A 225 -1.49 18.18 -0.26
C ARG A 225 -0.24 18.88 -0.76
N PRO A 226 -0.07 20.18 -0.47
CA PRO A 226 1.17 20.88 -0.77
C PRO A 226 2.40 20.16 -0.18
N ASN A 227 3.56 20.22 -0.83
CA ASN A 227 4.79 19.58 -0.35
C ASN A 227 5.22 20.06 1.05
N SER A 228 4.75 21.25 1.47
CA SER A 228 4.97 21.77 2.83
C SER A 228 4.08 21.13 3.90
N VAL A 229 3.14 20.25 3.52
CA VAL A 229 2.18 19.62 4.43
C VAL A 229 2.36 18.10 4.40
N CYS A 230 2.70 17.52 5.54
CA CYS A 230 2.66 16.08 5.77
C CYS A 230 1.36 15.71 6.48
N VAL A 231 0.67 14.69 5.98
CA VAL A 231 -0.48 14.07 6.65
C VAL A 231 -0.01 12.70 7.16
N PRO A 232 0.46 12.58 8.40
CA PRO A 232 1.16 11.37 8.85
C PRO A 232 0.22 10.16 9.01
N LEU A 233 -1.08 10.42 9.25
CA LEU A 233 -2.06 9.36 9.50
C LEU A 233 -3.44 9.77 8.98
N ILE A 234 -4.11 8.85 8.30
CA ILE A 234 -5.53 8.95 7.92
C ILE A 234 -6.23 7.67 8.41
N GLN A 235 -7.25 7.83 9.23
CA GLN A 235 -8.12 6.74 9.68
C GLN A 235 -9.48 6.90 9.04
N ILE A 236 -9.98 5.85 8.43
CA ILE A 236 -11.30 5.84 7.76
C ILE A 236 -12.10 4.63 8.18
N GLU A 237 -13.36 4.87 8.51
CA GLU A 237 -14.30 3.86 9.01
C GLU A 237 -15.69 4.12 8.39
N PRO A 238 -16.55 3.11 8.26
CA PRO A 238 -17.95 3.33 7.90
C PRO A 238 -18.64 4.29 8.87
N ALA A 239 -19.60 5.06 8.35
CA ALA A 239 -20.39 6.03 9.14
C ALA A 239 -21.44 5.34 10.02
#